data_0afd0d9222a6f7b9fc4015cc5a45d91b
#
_entry.id   0afd0d9222a6f7b9fc4015cc5a45d91b
#
_cell.length_a   1.000
_cell.length_b   1.000
_cell.length_c   1.000
_cell.angle_alpha   90.00
_cell.angle_beta   90.00
_cell.angle_gamma   90.00
#
_symmetry.space_group_name_H-M   'P 1'
#
loop_
_entity.id
_entity.type
_entity.pdbx_description
1 polymer ?
#
loop_
_entity_poly.entity_id
_entity_poly.type
_entity_poly.pdbx_seq_one_letter_code
_entity_poly.pdbx_strand_id
1 'polypeptide(L)'
;MTVPTPEARMALRCDAVSVRFGALMAVNNVSLDFAKGRFHSVIGPNGAGKTTLINVFSGRQPPTSGKVFMDDNDISSVKAHERARQGIGRSFQITKVFAGMSVFENLRLAAQARVFRMQPSWRPVQHYTVIADEAHAMIDSIGLAQFRNHPAELLSHGDQRALELGITLMTDPAILLLDEPLAGVGEKEIDRTMEVIARMAKGRTVILIEHNVDVVMRVSDRVVVMNQGAVLSDGTPEQVRRDPSVREAYLGDDHAVA
;
A
#
# COMPACT_ATOMS: atom_id res chain seq x y z
N MET A 1 20.47 -0.09 -34.62
CA MET A 1 19.18 0.58 -34.38
C MET A 1 18.65 -0.01 -33.07
N THR A 2 18.89 0.66 -31.95
CA THR A 2 18.34 0.30 -30.64
C THR A 2 16.90 0.75 -30.62
N VAL A 3 15.98 -0.20 -30.50
CA VAL A 3 14.56 0.08 -30.28
C VAL A 3 14.46 0.82 -28.93
N PRO A 4 13.89 2.02 -28.85
CA PRO A 4 13.70 2.69 -27.59
C PRO A 4 12.76 1.84 -26.74
N THR A 5 13.21 1.48 -25.54
CA THR A 5 12.35 0.86 -24.52
C THR A 5 11.17 1.80 -24.30
N PRO A 6 9.91 1.33 -24.36
CA PRO A 6 8.77 2.20 -24.11
C PRO A 6 8.94 2.82 -22.71
N GLU A 7 8.94 4.15 -22.65
CA GLU A 7 8.98 4.87 -21.36
C GLU A 7 7.89 4.30 -20.47
N ALA A 8 8.30 3.72 -19.35
CA ALA A 8 7.37 3.11 -18.41
C ALA A 8 6.41 4.19 -17.94
N ARG A 9 5.10 4.04 -18.23
CA ARG A 9 4.09 4.98 -17.75
C ARG A 9 4.12 5.01 -16.22
N MET A 10 4.17 6.21 -15.65
CA MET A 10 4.14 6.38 -14.20
C MET A 10 2.72 6.32 -13.68
N ALA A 11 2.50 5.56 -12.60
CA ALA A 11 1.21 5.49 -11.93
C ALA A 11 1.06 6.62 -10.91
N LEU A 12 2.14 6.89 -10.17
CA LEU A 12 2.20 7.92 -9.14
C LEU A 12 3.57 8.60 -9.21
N ARG A 13 3.59 9.92 -9.06
CA ARG A 13 4.82 10.71 -9.04
C ARG A 13 4.70 11.83 -8.01
N CYS A 14 5.81 12.19 -7.40
CA CYS A 14 5.89 13.41 -6.61
C CYS A 14 7.11 14.23 -7.04
N ASP A 15 6.92 15.56 -7.11
CA ASP A 15 7.92 16.51 -7.51
C ASP A 15 8.21 17.48 -6.37
N ALA A 16 9.44 17.48 -5.86
CA ALA A 16 9.95 18.37 -4.82
C ALA A 16 9.02 18.48 -3.59
N VAL A 17 8.39 17.36 -3.21
CA VAL A 17 7.42 17.33 -2.10
C VAL A 17 8.14 17.57 -0.78
N SER A 18 7.63 18.53 -0.01
CA SER A 18 8.03 18.75 1.38
C SER A 18 6.83 18.79 2.31
N VAL A 19 7.01 18.29 3.53
CA VAL A 19 5.99 18.33 4.58
C VAL A 19 6.64 18.81 5.88
N ARG A 20 6.09 19.88 6.44
CA ARG A 20 6.55 20.49 7.68
C ARG A 20 5.47 20.45 8.76
N PHE A 21 5.86 20.05 9.97
CA PHE A 21 5.03 20.11 11.17
C PHE A 21 5.70 21.05 12.20
N GLY A 22 5.27 22.30 12.26
CA GLY A 22 5.94 23.30 13.06
C GLY A 22 7.40 23.51 12.63
N ALA A 23 8.36 23.23 13.50
CA ALA A 23 9.79 23.29 13.20
C ALA A 23 10.33 22.01 12.55
N LEU A 24 9.61 20.88 12.62
CA LEU A 24 10.05 19.59 12.09
C LEU A 24 9.78 19.50 10.58
N MET A 25 10.82 19.27 9.79
CA MET A 25 10.71 18.89 8.38
C MET A 25 10.65 17.36 8.27
N ALA A 26 9.43 16.83 8.12
CA ALA A 26 9.20 15.37 8.09
C ALA A 26 9.47 14.77 6.71
N VAL A 27 9.25 15.52 5.64
CA VAL A 27 9.63 15.19 4.26
C VAL A 27 10.28 16.43 3.66
N ASN A 28 11.41 16.29 3.04
CA ASN A 28 12.25 17.40 2.56
C ASN A 28 12.63 17.19 1.10
N ASN A 29 12.01 17.96 0.21
CA ASN A 29 12.34 18.03 -1.23
C ASN A 29 12.41 16.66 -1.93
N VAL A 30 11.44 15.79 -1.67
CA VAL A 30 11.41 14.42 -2.23
C VAL A 30 10.76 14.43 -3.60
N SER A 31 11.48 13.87 -4.59
CA SER A 31 10.99 13.59 -5.94
C SER A 31 11.13 12.11 -6.24
N LEU A 32 10.04 11.43 -6.58
CA LEU A 32 9.97 10.00 -6.85
C LEU A 32 8.94 9.69 -7.92
N ASP A 33 9.24 8.70 -8.73
CA ASP A 33 8.36 8.15 -9.77
C ASP A 33 8.06 6.68 -9.48
N PHE A 34 6.81 6.27 -9.58
CA PHE A 34 6.38 4.88 -9.38
C PHE A 34 5.75 4.35 -10.67
N ALA A 35 6.44 3.42 -11.30
CA ALA A 35 6.01 2.83 -12.58
C ALA A 35 4.75 1.96 -12.42
N LYS A 36 3.86 2.00 -13.43
CA LYS A 36 2.64 1.20 -13.44
C LYS A 36 2.93 -0.31 -13.41
N GLY A 37 2.13 -1.03 -12.63
CA GLY A 37 2.16 -2.48 -12.57
C GLY A 37 3.43 -3.05 -11.92
N ARG A 38 4.18 -2.25 -11.17
CA ARG A 38 5.41 -2.63 -10.48
C ARG A 38 5.22 -2.61 -8.97
N PHE A 39 6.08 -3.39 -8.30
CA PHE A 39 6.15 -3.47 -6.86
C PHE A 39 7.31 -2.59 -6.35
N HIS A 40 6.97 -1.49 -5.72
CA HIS A 40 7.91 -0.54 -5.14
C HIS A 40 7.90 -0.66 -3.62
N SER A 41 9.06 -0.58 -2.99
CA SER A 41 9.15 -0.47 -1.54
C SER A 41 9.85 0.81 -1.10
N VAL A 42 9.41 1.33 0.03
CA VAL A 42 10.04 2.48 0.70
C VAL A 42 10.47 2.04 2.09
N ILE A 43 11.78 2.01 2.33
CA ILE A 43 12.38 1.62 3.60
C ILE A 43 13.13 2.78 4.24
N GLY A 44 13.55 2.60 5.48
CA GLY A 44 14.34 3.60 6.23
C GLY A 44 14.08 3.49 7.73
N PRO A 45 14.90 4.13 8.56
CA PRO A 45 14.74 4.09 10.02
C PRO A 45 13.42 4.73 10.48
N ASN A 46 13.10 4.57 11.77
CA ASN A 46 11.97 5.25 12.37
C ASN A 46 12.18 6.77 12.30
N GLY A 47 11.12 7.51 11.95
CA GLY A 47 11.22 8.96 11.77
C GLY A 47 11.80 9.40 10.41
N ALA A 48 12.15 8.49 9.50
CA ALA A 48 12.67 8.84 8.17
C ALA A 48 11.65 9.55 7.24
N GLY A 49 10.37 9.65 7.63
CA GLY A 49 9.35 10.35 6.85
C GLY A 49 8.45 9.44 5.98
N LYS A 50 8.65 8.12 6.02
CA LYS A 50 7.94 7.13 5.19
C LYS A 50 6.42 7.23 5.31
N THR A 51 5.89 7.15 6.53
CA THR A 51 4.44 7.25 6.80
C THR A 51 3.90 8.63 6.39
N THR A 52 4.68 9.71 6.57
CA THR A 52 4.31 11.04 6.10
C THR A 52 4.20 11.08 4.59
N LEU A 53 5.13 10.47 3.87
CA LEU A 53 5.10 10.37 2.41
C LEU A 53 3.86 9.61 1.92
N ILE A 54 3.53 8.46 2.51
CA ILE A 54 2.28 7.72 2.20
C ILE A 54 1.03 8.54 2.56
N ASN A 55 1.06 9.32 3.64
CA ASN A 55 -0.04 10.23 3.97
C ASN A 55 -0.24 11.28 2.87
N VAL A 56 0.85 11.78 2.29
CA VAL A 56 0.80 12.68 1.13
C VAL A 56 0.21 11.97 -0.08
N PHE A 57 0.67 10.77 -0.43
CA PHE A 57 0.17 10.02 -1.57
C PHE A 57 -1.32 9.65 -1.45
N SER A 58 -1.76 9.29 -0.25
CA SER A 58 -3.17 8.97 0.01
C SER A 58 -4.09 10.19 0.17
N GLY A 59 -3.55 11.43 0.18
CA GLY A 59 -4.33 12.67 0.36
C GLY A 59 -4.81 12.92 1.79
N ARG A 60 -4.23 12.21 2.78
CA ARG A 60 -4.50 12.45 4.22
C ARG A 60 -3.74 13.67 4.76
N GLN A 61 -2.57 13.94 4.17
CA GLN A 61 -1.73 15.07 4.48
C GLN A 61 -1.46 15.83 3.19
N PRO A 62 -1.85 17.11 3.08
CA PRO A 62 -1.42 17.92 1.96
C PRO A 62 0.09 18.21 2.07
N PRO A 63 0.83 18.26 0.95
CA PRO A 63 2.21 18.72 0.98
C PRO A 63 2.28 20.20 1.39
N THR A 64 3.34 20.59 2.08
CA THR A 64 3.63 22.01 2.37
C THR A 64 4.12 22.72 1.11
N SER A 65 4.89 22.01 0.28
CA SER A 65 5.32 22.43 -1.05
C SER A 65 5.53 21.23 -1.96
N GLY A 66 5.69 21.48 -3.25
CA GLY A 66 5.81 20.42 -4.26
C GLY A 66 4.46 19.92 -4.74
N LYS A 67 4.47 18.90 -5.59
CA LYS A 67 3.29 18.38 -6.25
C LYS A 67 3.25 16.86 -6.26
N VAL A 68 2.03 16.31 -6.33
CA VAL A 68 1.78 14.87 -6.49
C VAL A 68 0.92 14.65 -7.72
N PHE A 69 1.30 13.69 -8.54
CA PHE A 69 0.60 13.37 -9.79
C PHE A 69 0.18 11.89 -9.78
N MET A 70 -1.01 11.64 -10.28
CA MET A 70 -1.49 10.30 -10.62
C MET A 70 -1.77 10.27 -12.11
N ASP A 71 -1.12 9.37 -12.84
CA ASP A 71 -1.09 9.42 -14.32
C ASP A 71 -0.76 10.84 -14.77
N ASP A 72 -0.30 11.62 -14.98
CA ASP A 72 -0.04 13.03 -15.36
C ASP A 72 -1.01 14.08 -14.76
N ASN A 73 -2.02 13.67 -13.99
CA ASN A 73 -2.94 14.59 -13.35
C ASN A 73 -2.41 15.05 -11.98
N ASP A 74 -2.36 16.36 -11.76
CA ASP A 74 -2.01 16.94 -10.45
C ASP A 74 -3.13 16.65 -9.44
N ILE A 75 -2.80 15.84 -8.42
CA ILE A 75 -3.71 15.47 -7.34
C ILE A 75 -3.34 16.11 -6.00
N SER A 76 -2.43 17.07 -5.96
CA SER A 76 -1.88 17.65 -4.72
C SER A 76 -2.95 18.16 -3.77
N SER A 77 -4.01 18.79 -4.29
CA SER A 77 -5.14 19.32 -3.53
C SER A 77 -6.33 18.36 -3.40
N VAL A 78 -6.29 17.19 -4.06
CA VAL A 78 -7.38 16.21 -4.06
C VAL A 78 -7.45 15.51 -2.71
N LYS A 79 -8.64 15.45 -2.11
CA LYS A 79 -8.87 14.86 -0.78
C LYS A 79 -8.79 13.32 -0.82
N ALA A 80 -8.46 12.71 0.31
CA ALA A 80 -8.26 11.25 0.43
C ALA A 80 -9.43 10.42 -0.13
N HIS A 81 -10.69 10.80 0.15
CA HIS A 81 -11.85 10.06 -0.33
C HIS A 81 -12.05 10.16 -1.86
N GLU A 82 -11.61 11.26 -2.46
CA GLU A 82 -11.63 11.44 -3.91
C GLU A 82 -10.50 10.65 -4.57
N ARG A 83 -9.28 10.64 -3.99
CA ARG A 83 -8.17 9.79 -4.46
C ARG A 83 -8.52 8.30 -4.36
N ALA A 84 -9.19 7.87 -3.29
CA ALA A 84 -9.71 6.52 -3.17
C ALA A 84 -10.68 6.18 -4.31
N ARG A 85 -11.50 7.15 -4.71
CA ARG A 85 -12.40 7.02 -5.86
C ARG A 85 -11.67 7.00 -7.19
N GLN A 86 -10.53 7.61 -7.30
CA GLN A 86 -9.68 7.60 -8.50
C GLN A 86 -8.85 6.33 -8.60
N GLY A 87 -8.85 5.46 -7.58
CA GLY A 87 -8.17 4.17 -7.60
C GLY A 87 -6.91 4.08 -6.74
N ILE A 88 -6.73 4.96 -5.75
CA ILE A 88 -5.69 4.81 -4.74
C ILE A 88 -6.26 4.09 -3.52
N GLY A 89 -5.97 2.80 -3.37
CA GLY A 89 -6.26 2.02 -2.17
C GLY A 89 -5.16 2.16 -1.12
N ARG A 90 -5.54 2.20 0.15
CA ARG A 90 -4.57 2.20 1.25
C ARG A 90 -5.00 1.23 2.33
N SER A 91 -4.08 0.34 2.75
CA SER A 91 -4.22 -0.39 4.01
C SER A 91 -3.93 0.54 5.19
N PHE A 92 -4.53 0.29 6.33
CA PHE A 92 -4.38 1.12 7.51
C PHE A 92 -3.43 0.46 8.52
N GLN A 93 -2.64 1.24 9.27
CA GLN A 93 -1.84 0.77 10.41
C GLN A 93 -2.71 0.20 11.55
N ILE A 94 -3.95 0.68 11.67
CA ILE A 94 -4.93 0.19 12.65
C ILE A 94 -6.00 -0.55 11.86
N THR A 95 -6.18 -1.82 12.18
CA THR A 95 -7.18 -2.68 11.56
C THR A 95 -8.57 -2.04 11.66
N LYS A 96 -9.09 -1.59 10.52
CA LYS A 96 -10.42 -0.95 10.43
C LYS A 96 -11.41 -1.91 9.81
N VAL A 97 -11.74 -2.94 10.57
CA VAL A 97 -12.83 -3.86 10.24
C VAL A 97 -14.07 -3.50 11.08
N PHE A 98 -15.22 -3.82 10.58
CA PHE A 98 -16.45 -3.78 11.38
C PHE A 98 -16.46 -5.02 12.28
N ALA A 99 -15.98 -4.87 13.51
CA ALA A 99 -15.65 -5.95 14.45
C ALA A 99 -16.81 -6.92 14.66
N GLY A 100 -18.02 -6.42 14.90
CA GLY A 100 -19.24 -7.23 15.12
C GLY A 100 -19.87 -7.79 13.84
N MET A 101 -19.37 -7.47 12.65
CA MET A 101 -19.86 -8.01 11.39
C MET A 101 -19.02 -9.22 10.98
N SER A 102 -19.64 -10.14 10.21
CA SER A 102 -18.93 -11.28 9.67
C SER A 102 -17.87 -10.87 8.65
N VAL A 103 -16.91 -11.76 8.40
CA VAL A 103 -15.90 -11.61 7.32
C VAL A 103 -16.60 -11.30 5.99
N PHE A 104 -17.67 -12.06 5.68
CA PHE A 104 -18.45 -11.84 4.46
C PHE A 104 -19.06 -10.44 4.41
N GLU A 105 -19.72 -9.99 5.47
CA GLU A 105 -20.37 -8.68 5.51
C GLU A 105 -19.36 -7.52 5.38
N ASN A 106 -18.19 -7.65 5.99
CA ASN A 106 -17.13 -6.67 5.82
C ASN A 106 -16.71 -6.48 4.34
N LEU A 107 -16.47 -7.59 3.65
CA LEU A 107 -16.08 -7.59 2.24
C LEU A 107 -17.23 -7.15 1.33
N ARG A 108 -18.44 -7.63 1.59
CA ARG A 108 -19.63 -7.24 0.84
C ARG A 108 -19.86 -5.73 0.91
N LEU A 109 -19.72 -5.12 2.09
CA LEU A 109 -19.85 -3.66 2.23
C LEU A 109 -18.80 -2.90 1.43
N ALA A 110 -17.56 -3.38 1.38
CA ALA A 110 -16.51 -2.76 0.59
C ALA A 110 -16.80 -2.83 -0.92
N ALA A 111 -17.27 -3.99 -1.41
CA ALA A 111 -17.71 -4.15 -2.80
C ALA A 111 -18.90 -3.23 -3.12
N GLN A 112 -19.85 -3.17 -2.20
CA GLN A 112 -21.04 -2.34 -2.33
C GLN A 112 -20.67 -0.86 -2.47
N ALA A 113 -19.72 -0.35 -1.70
CA ALA A 113 -19.26 1.03 -1.78
C ALA A 113 -18.71 1.40 -3.18
N ARG A 114 -18.15 0.42 -3.91
CA ARG A 114 -17.72 0.59 -5.31
C ARG A 114 -18.90 0.66 -6.27
N VAL A 115 -19.85 -0.25 -6.12
CA VAL A 115 -20.97 -0.42 -7.07
C VAL A 115 -22.02 0.68 -6.90
N PHE A 116 -22.33 1.08 -5.66
CA PHE A 116 -23.37 2.08 -5.38
C PHE A 116 -22.98 3.54 -5.70
N ARG A 117 -21.81 3.79 -6.24
CA ARG A 117 -21.44 5.15 -6.74
C ARG A 117 -22.43 5.72 -7.75
N MET A 118 -23.24 4.88 -8.41
CA MET A 118 -24.14 5.27 -9.50
C MET A 118 -25.53 4.63 -9.45
N GLN A 119 -25.90 3.93 -8.36
CA GLN A 119 -27.17 3.21 -8.31
C GLN A 119 -28.06 3.65 -7.14
N PRO A 120 -29.40 3.66 -7.34
CA PRO A 120 -30.35 4.06 -6.32
C PRO A 120 -30.32 3.09 -5.13
N SER A 121 -30.18 3.64 -3.92
CA SER A 121 -30.05 2.90 -2.65
C SER A 121 -31.30 2.12 -2.20
N TRP A 122 -32.41 2.18 -2.95
CA TRP A 122 -33.67 1.54 -2.58
C TRP A 122 -33.87 0.11 -3.08
N ARG A 123 -32.95 -0.43 -3.89
CA ARG A 123 -33.04 -1.86 -4.28
C ARG A 123 -32.47 -2.75 -3.20
N PRO A 124 -33.17 -3.82 -2.78
CA PRO A 124 -32.67 -4.79 -1.82
C PRO A 124 -31.32 -5.36 -2.27
N VAL A 125 -30.34 -5.43 -1.36
CA VAL A 125 -28.97 -5.93 -1.60
C VAL A 125 -28.95 -7.33 -2.23
N GLN A 126 -29.97 -8.13 -1.94
CA GLN A 126 -30.17 -9.48 -2.48
C GLN A 126 -30.24 -9.55 -4.03
N HIS A 127 -30.47 -8.43 -4.71
CA HIS A 127 -30.48 -8.35 -6.17
C HIS A 127 -29.07 -8.18 -6.78
N TYR A 128 -28.05 -8.05 -5.94
CA TYR A 128 -26.66 -7.86 -6.38
C TYR A 128 -25.84 -9.13 -6.16
N THR A 129 -26.19 -10.21 -6.85
CA THR A 129 -25.45 -11.49 -6.79
C THR A 129 -23.97 -11.30 -7.07
N VAL A 130 -23.62 -10.41 -8.02
CA VAL A 130 -22.22 -10.09 -8.37
C VAL A 130 -21.42 -9.60 -7.15
N ILE A 131 -22.01 -8.78 -6.26
CA ILE A 131 -21.32 -8.31 -5.05
C ILE A 131 -21.06 -9.47 -4.08
N ALA A 132 -22.02 -10.38 -3.94
CA ALA A 132 -21.87 -11.55 -3.08
C ALA A 132 -20.81 -12.51 -3.64
N ASP A 133 -20.84 -12.76 -4.94
CA ASP A 133 -19.88 -13.64 -5.62
C ASP A 133 -18.44 -13.08 -5.52
N GLU A 134 -18.28 -11.78 -5.74
CA GLU A 134 -16.98 -11.10 -5.55
C GLU A 134 -16.48 -11.20 -4.10
N ALA A 135 -17.38 -11.02 -3.11
CA ALA A 135 -17.01 -11.16 -1.71
C ALA A 135 -16.61 -12.61 -1.37
N HIS A 136 -17.30 -13.60 -1.91
CA HIS A 136 -16.93 -15.01 -1.74
C HIS A 136 -15.56 -15.33 -2.37
N ALA A 137 -15.34 -14.90 -3.59
CA ALA A 137 -14.05 -15.07 -4.28
C ALA A 137 -12.91 -14.40 -3.50
N MET A 138 -13.15 -13.22 -2.93
CA MET A 138 -12.16 -12.52 -2.11
C MET A 138 -11.87 -13.31 -0.83
N ILE A 139 -12.87 -13.83 -0.11
CA ILE A 139 -12.69 -14.65 1.08
C ILE A 139 -11.77 -15.84 0.80
N ASP A 140 -12.00 -16.52 -0.31
CA ASP A 140 -11.19 -17.66 -0.71
C ASP A 140 -9.75 -17.24 -1.05
N SER A 141 -9.59 -16.10 -1.73
CA SER A 141 -8.27 -15.56 -2.13
C SER A 141 -7.39 -15.14 -0.95
N ILE A 142 -8.00 -14.63 0.13
CA ILE A 142 -7.28 -14.23 1.35
C ILE A 142 -7.18 -15.37 2.39
N GLY A 143 -7.71 -16.56 2.05
CA GLY A 143 -7.61 -17.76 2.89
C GLY A 143 -8.50 -17.78 4.13
N LEU A 144 -9.62 -17.03 4.09
CA LEU A 144 -10.56 -16.94 5.21
C LEU A 144 -11.86 -17.73 5.01
N ALA A 145 -11.88 -18.72 4.11
CA ALA A 145 -13.07 -19.50 3.76
C ALA A 145 -13.77 -20.11 4.98
N GLN A 146 -13.01 -20.66 5.93
CA GLN A 146 -13.52 -21.26 7.16
C GLN A 146 -14.13 -20.25 8.13
N PHE A 147 -13.74 -18.97 8.04
CA PHE A 147 -14.20 -17.90 8.92
C PHE A 147 -15.29 -17.02 8.29
N ARG A 148 -15.80 -17.39 7.12
CA ARG A 148 -16.76 -16.59 6.33
C ARG A 148 -17.86 -15.94 7.15
N ASN A 149 -18.48 -16.69 8.04
CA ASN A 149 -19.62 -16.27 8.85
C ASN A 149 -19.24 -15.86 10.28
N HIS A 150 -17.94 -15.86 10.62
CA HIS A 150 -17.47 -15.46 11.94
C HIS A 150 -17.36 -13.95 12.04
N PRO A 151 -17.71 -13.35 13.19
CA PRO A 151 -17.44 -11.96 13.48
C PRO A 151 -15.94 -11.65 13.34
N ALA A 152 -15.59 -10.50 12.76
CA ALA A 152 -14.20 -10.14 12.51
C ALA A 152 -13.38 -10.00 13.79
N GLU A 153 -14.00 -9.68 14.92
CA GLU A 153 -13.35 -9.58 16.24
C GLU A 153 -12.83 -10.91 16.78
N LEU A 154 -13.37 -12.03 16.29
CA LEU A 154 -12.94 -13.38 16.70
C LEU A 154 -11.79 -13.94 15.88
N LEU A 155 -11.34 -13.21 14.87
CA LEU A 155 -10.20 -13.59 14.04
C LEU A 155 -8.88 -13.37 14.79
N SER A 156 -7.87 -14.17 14.45
CA SER A 156 -6.48 -13.86 14.83
C SER A 156 -6.02 -12.53 14.23
N HIS A 157 -4.96 -11.91 14.78
CA HIS A 157 -4.42 -10.67 14.23
C HIS A 157 -4.02 -10.80 12.76
N GLY A 158 -3.41 -11.93 12.38
CA GLY A 158 -3.03 -12.22 11.00
C GLY A 158 -4.25 -12.33 10.07
N ASP A 159 -5.31 -13.02 10.52
CA ASP A 159 -6.55 -13.15 9.76
C ASP A 159 -7.32 -11.81 9.66
N GLN A 160 -7.30 -11.00 10.73
CA GLN A 160 -7.84 -9.63 10.66
C GLN A 160 -7.08 -8.79 9.64
N ARG A 161 -5.76 -8.94 9.57
CA ARG A 161 -4.93 -8.25 8.59
C ARG A 161 -5.22 -8.69 7.17
N ALA A 162 -5.40 -10.01 6.96
CA ALA A 162 -5.84 -10.54 5.67
C ALA A 162 -7.21 -9.99 5.26
N LEU A 163 -8.16 -9.90 6.19
CA LEU A 163 -9.47 -9.30 5.95
C LEU A 163 -9.35 -7.82 5.56
N GLU A 164 -8.53 -7.05 6.25
CA GLU A 164 -8.30 -5.62 5.95
C GLU A 164 -7.73 -5.42 4.53
N LEU A 165 -6.77 -6.25 4.15
CA LEU A 165 -6.24 -6.27 2.79
C LEU A 165 -7.35 -6.59 1.79
N GLY A 166 -8.17 -7.60 2.07
CA GLY A 166 -9.33 -7.94 1.26
C GLY A 166 -10.30 -6.78 1.08
N ILE A 167 -10.67 -6.09 2.16
CA ILE A 167 -11.52 -4.89 2.14
C ILE A 167 -10.92 -3.81 1.21
N THR A 168 -9.61 -3.57 1.33
CA THR A 168 -8.94 -2.59 0.48
C THR A 168 -9.02 -2.97 -1.00
N LEU A 169 -8.87 -4.25 -1.30
CA LEU A 169 -8.92 -4.74 -2.68
C LEU A 169 -10.31 -4.77 -3.28
N MET A 170 -11.34 -4.96 -2.47
CA MET A 170 -12.73 -4.91 -2.94
C MET A 170 -13.07 -3.53 -3.54
N THR A 171 -12.29 -2.50 -3.24
CA THR A 171 -12.42 -1.18 -3.91
C THR A 171 -11.79 -1.13 -5.30
N ASP A 172 -11.13 -2.21 -5.74
CA ASP A 172 -10.42 -2.38 -7.01
C ASP A 172 -9.43 -1.23 -7.32
N PRO A 173 -8.42 -1.01 -6.45
CA PRO A 173 -7.47 0.07 -6.64
C PRO A 173 -6.47 -0.23 -7.75
N ALA A 174 -6.13 0.78 -8.56
CA ALA A 174 -5.03 0.73 -9.52
C ALA A 174 -3.66 0.88 -8.82
N ILE A 175 -3.63 1.64 -7.73
CA ILE A 175 -2.45 1.88 -6.88
C ILE A 175 -2.77 1.42 -5.47
N LEU A 176 -1.94 0.55 -4.91
CA LEU A 176 -2.09 0.00 -3.56
C LEU A 176 -0.96 0.52 -2.66
N LEU A 177 -1.33 1.29 -1.65
CA LEU A 177 -0.42 1.81 -0.64
C LEU A 177 -0.50 0.91 0.61
N LEU A 178 0.56 0.19 0.91
CA LEU A 178 0.67 -0.71 2.06
C LEU A 178 1.62 -0.12 3.10
N ASP A 179 1.11 0.15 4.28
CA ASP A 179 1.87 0.77 5.38
C ASP A 179 2.05 -0.28 6.49
N GLU A 180 3.23 -0.89 6.53
CA GLU A 180 3.63 -1.92 7.48
C GLU A 180 2.62 -3.10 7.58
N PRO A 181 2.28 -3.76 6.47
CA PRO A 181 1.30 -4.84 6.48
C PRO A 181 1.72 -6.06 7.29
N LEU A 182 3.00 -6.21 7.61
CA LEU A 182 3.52 -7.30 8.43
C LEU A 182 3.63 -6.96 9.93
N ALA A 183 3.27 -5.74 10.34
CA ALA A 183 3.32 -5.35 11.74
C ALA A 183 2.39 -6.23 12.59
N GLY A 184 2.94 -6.91 13.60
CA GLY A 184 2.20 -7.82 14.48
C GLY A 184 1.89 -9.20 13.89
N VAL A 185 2.36 -9.49 12.68
CA VAL A 185 2.26 -10.81 12.05
C VAL A 185 3.39 -11.71 12.58
N GLY A 186 3.05 -12.91 13.04
CA GLY A 186 4.04 -13.90 13.50
C GLY A 186 4.93 -14.35 12.34
N GLU A 187 6.19 -14.68 12.63
CA GLU A 187 7.17 -15.10 11.61
C GLU A 187 6.65 -16.20 10.67
N LYS A 188 5.92 -17.18 11.22
CA LYS A 188 5.34 -18.28 10.45
C LYS A 188 4.23 -17.85 9.48
N GLU A 189 3.64 -16.69 9.69
CA GLU A 189 2.55 -16.16 8.89
C GLU A 189 3.01 -15.10 7.87
N ILE A 190 4.27 -14.63 7.98
CA ILE A 190 4.84 -13.63 7.07
C ILE A 190 4.77 -14.09 5.63
N ASP A 191 5.23 -15.31 5.33
CA ASP A 191 5.25 -15.84 3.97
C ASP A 191 3.83 -15.96 3.40
N ARG A 192 2.86 -16.43 4.19
CA ARG A 192 1.44 -16.50 3.80
C ARG A 192 0.88 -15.11 3.50
N THR A 193 1.16 -14.13 4.36
CA THR A 193 0.71 -12.74 4.16
C THR A 193 1.33 -12.15 2.90
N MET A 194 2.62 -12.40 2.66
CA MET A 194 3.31 -11.94 1.45
C MET A 194 2.80 -12.62 0.18
N GLU A 195 2.45 -13.89 0.22
CA GLU A 195 1.80 -14.56 -0.91
C GLU A 195 0.44 -13.94 -1.24
N VAL A 196 -0.34 -13.57 -0.22
CA VAL A 196 -1.59 -12.84 -0.40
C VAL A 196 -1.31 -11.50 -1.06
N ILE A 197 -0.38 -10.71 -0.54
CA ILE A 197 0.01 -9.41 -1.11
C ILE A 197 0.52 -9.57 -2.55
N ALA A 198 1.36 -10.55 -2.84
CA ALA A 198 1.89 -10.79 -4.18
C ALA A 198 0.79 -11.16 -5.21
N ARG A 199 -0.19 -11.98 -4.79
CA ARG A 199 -1.37 -12.28 -5.62
C ARG A 199 -2.18 -11.02 -5.90
N MET A 200 -2.36 -10.17 -4.91
CA MET A 200 -3.09 -8.92 -4.97
C MET A 200 -2.39 -7.86 -5.82
N ALA A 201 -1.06 -7.89 -5.87
CA ALA A 201 -0.23 -6.98 -6.65
C ALA A 201 -0.38 -7.18 -8.17
N LYS A 202 -0.86 -8.36 -8.62
CA LYS A 202 -0.97 -8.64 -10.05
C LYS A 202 -1.83 -7.59 -10.76
N GLY A 203 -1.23 -6.93 -11.75
CA GLY A 203 -1.89 -5.88 -12.54
C GLY A 203 -2.05 -4.53 -11.83
N ARG A 204 -1.54 -4.37 -10.62
CA ARG A 204 -1.59 -3.15 -9.82
C ARG A 204 -0.20 -2.58 -9.57
N THR A 205 -0.14 -1.29 -9.31
CA THR A 205 1.06 -0.66 -8.77
C THR A 205 1.03 -0.75 -7.25
N VAL A 206 2.07 -1.30 -6.64
CA VAL A 206 2.16 -1.41 -5.18
C VAL A 206 3.26 -0.50 -4.67
N ILE A 207 2.98 0.24 -3.60
CA ILE A 207 3.96 0.99 -2.82
C ILE A 207 3.87 0.47 -1.38
N LEU A 208 4.90 -0.26 -0.98
CA LEU A 208 5.01 -0.93 0.31
C LEU A 208 5.96 -0.16 1.23
N ILE A 209 5.52 0.16 2.44
CA ILE A 209 6.45 0.50 3.54
C ILE A 209 6.59 -0.73 4.41
N GLU A 210 7.81 -1.17 4.65
CA GLU A 210 8.13 -2.28 5.54
C GLU A 210 9.48 -2.10 6.21
N HIS A 211 9.63 -2.74 7.38
CA HIS A 211 10.89 -2.77 8.13
C HIS A 211 11.66 -4.07 7.90
N ASN A 212 10.99 -5.12 7.46
CA ASN A 212 11.64 -6.39 7.14
C ASN A 212 12.36 -6.30 5.80
N VAL A 213 13.66 -6.04 5.87
CA VAL A 213 14.51 -5.84 4.70
C VAL A 213 14.53 -7.06 3.79
N ASP A 214 14.56 -8.28 4.35
CA ASP A 214 14.62 -9.51 3.57
C ASP A 214 13.36 -9.70 2.72
N VAL A 215 12.19 -9.40 3.31
CA VAL A 215 10.93 -9.42 2.57
C VAL A 215 10.94 -8.37 1.45
N VAL A 216 11.35 -7.14 1.76
CA VAL A 216 11.42 -6.05 0.79
C VAL A 216 12.32 -6.42 -0.38
N MET A 217 13.53 -6.92 -0.11
CA MET A 217 14.50 -7.29 -1.15
C MET A 217 14.01 -8.45 -2.04
N ARG A 218 13.16 -9.32 -1.51
CA ARG A 218 12.60 -10.48 -2.23
C ARG A 218 11.45 -10.12 -3.17
N VAL A 219 10.63 -9.10 -2.82
CA VAL A 219 9.37 -8.85 -3.52
C VAL A 219 9.39 -7.61 -4.40
N SER A 220 10.36 -6.72 -4.23
CA SER A 220 10.35 -5.41 -4.86
C SER A 220 11.05 -5.40 -6.22
N ASP A 221 10.46 -4.72 -7.18
CA ASP A 221 11.14 -4.34 -8.43
C ASP A 221 12.10 -3.16 -8.21
N ARG A 222 11.76 -2.27 -7.25
CA ARG A 222 12.52 -1.07 -6.92
C ARG A 222 12.38 -0.76 -5.43
N VAL A 223 13.47 -0.33 -4.82
CA VAL A 223 13.53 0.05 -3.40
C VAL A 223 14.02 1.49 -3.28
N VAL A 224 13.29 2.28 -2.53
CA VAL A 224 13.63 3.64 -2.13
C VAL A 224 14.03 3.62 -0.65
N VAL A 225 15.18 4.14 -0.33
CA VAL A 225 15.63 4.30 1.07
C VAL A 225 15.48 5.75 1.47
N MET A 226 14.73 5.99 2.54
CA MET A 226 14.58 7.32 3.12
C MET A 226 15.37 7.44 4.42
N ASN A 227 15.98 8.61 4.61
CA ASN A 227 16.61 8.99 5.87
C ASN A 227 16.36 10.47 6.13
N GLN A 228 15.98 10.84 7.37
CA GLN A 228 15.78 12.23 7.80
C GLN A 228 14.91 13.07 6.85
N GLY A 229 13.86 12.47 6.31
CA GLY A 229 12.90 13.14 5.42
C GLY A 229 13.33 13.23 3.96
N ALA A 230 14.49 12.75 3.59
CA ALA A 230 15.03 12.78 2.23
C ALA A 230 15.23 11.38 1.65
N VAL A 231 15.37 11.28 0.32
CA VAL A 231 15.77 10.05 -0.36
C VAL A 231 17.26 9.89 -0.22
N LEU A 232 17.71 8.79 0.36
CA LEU A 232 19.12 8.44 0.52
C LEU A 232 19.62 7.59 -0.65
N SER A 233 18.82 6.61 -1.08
CA SER A 233 19.14 5.72 -2.20
C SER A 233 17.86 5.30 -2.92
N ASP A 234 17.97 5.01 -4.21
CA ASP A 234 16.85 4.64 -5.07
C ASP A 234 17.36 3.75 -6.21
N GLY A 235 16.88 2.51 -6.28
CA GLY A 235 17.36 1.56 -7.27
C GLY A 235 16.73 0.17 -7.15
N THR A 236 17.32 -0.80 -7.87
CA THR A 236 16.93 -2.21 -7.68
C THR A 236 17.35 -2.69 -6.29
N PRO A 237 16.75 -3.78 -5.77
CA PRO A 237 17.17 -4.39 -4.51
C PRO A 237 18.69 -4.61 -4.41
N GLU A 238 19.32 -5.09 -5.49
CA GLU A 238 20.75 -5.35 -5.55
C GLU A 238 21.59 -4.07 -5.49
N GLN A 239 21.13 -2.99 -6.15
CA GLN A 239 21.81 -1.69 -6.12
C GLN A 239 21.77 -1.10 -4.71
N VAL A 240 20.58 -1.07 -4.09
CA VAL A 240 20.37 -0.54 -2.74
C VAL A 240 21.18 -1.35 -1.70
N ARG A 241 21.23 -2.66 -1.81
CA ARG A 241 22.01 -3.52 -0.90
C ARG A 241 23.52 -3.25 -0.96
N ARG A 242 24.03 -2.81 -2.11
CA ARG A 242 25.45 -2.50 -2.32
C ARG A 242 25.81 -1.06 -2.01
N ASP A 243 24.83 -0.20 -1.79
CA ASP A 243 25.05 1.22 -1.53
C ASP A 243 25.70 1.43 -0.14
N PRO A 244 26.93 2.00 -0.07
CA PRO A 244 27.60 2.22 1.20
C PRO A 244 26.82 3.15 2.14
N SER A 245 26.13 4.16 1.60
CA SER A 245 25.34 5.11 2.40
C SER A 245 24.15 4.45 3.08
N VAL A 246 23.56 3.44 2.43
CA VAL A 246 22.47 2.63 3.01
C VAL A 246 23.00 1.75 4.14
N ARG A 247 24.19 1.14 3.95
CA ARG A 247 24.82 0.32 4.98
C ARG A 247 25.11 1.14 6.24
N GLU A 248 25.70 2.32 6.07
CA GLU A 248 26.03 3.22 7.18
C GLU A 248 24.77 3.72 7.93
N ALA A 249 23.73 4.11 7.18
CA ALA A 249 22.54 4.77 7.76
C ALA A 249 21.49 3.79 8.28
N TYR A 250 21.43 2.57 7.76
CA TYR A 250 20.28 1.67 7.98
C TYR A 250 20.64 0.26 8.42
N LEU A 251 21.69 -0.34 7.88
CA LEU A 251 22.04 -1.72 8.18
C LEU A 251 23.01 -1.88 9.36
N GLY A 252 23.71 -0.78 9.75
CA GLY A 252 24.73 -0.83 10.79
C GLY A 252 25.83 -1.87 10.49
N ASP A 253 26.85 -1.96 11.33
CA ASP A 253 27.93 -2.96 11.19
C ASP A 253 27.50 -4.40 11.49
N ASP A 254 26.25 -4.63 11.98
CA ASP A 254 25.80 -5.94 12.49
C ASP A 254 25.25 -6.90 11.41
N HIS A 255 25.11 -6.49 10.15
CA HIS A 255 24.67 -7.36 9.05
C HIS A 255 25.74 -7.59 7.97
N ALA A 256 26.99 -7.48 8.33
CA ALA A 256 28.11 -7.92 7.51
C ALA A 256 28.46 -9.37 7.88
N VAL A 257 27.56 -10.33 7.61
CA VAL A 257 27.99 -11.77 7.56
C VAL A 257 26.93 -12.61 6.82
N ALA A 258 27.47 -13.40 5.92
CA ALA A 258 27.12 -14.62 5.22
C ALA A 258 26.46 -14.47 3.86
#